data_c14be0ff7f374e1357ebe4817bc729f1
#
_entry.id   c14be0ff7f374e1357ebe4817bc729f1
#
_cell.length_a   1.000
_cell.length_b   1.000
_cell.length_c   1.000
_cell.angle_alpha   90.00
_cell.angle_beta   90.00
_cell.angle_gamma   90.00
#
_symmetry.space_group_name_H-M   'P 1'
#
loop_
_entity.id
_entity.type
_entity.pdbx_description
1 polymer ?
#
loop_
_entity_poly.entity_id
_entity_poly.type
_entity_poly.pdbx_seq_one_letter_code
_entity_poly.pdbx_strand_id
1 'polypeptide(L)'
;MKTARLGTMAAVVVALLIGGYSLLPPSSGSAPPKHAGHDDHDHHGDHDHKNDHGPKDAHDDHDDHRAKAAVMSDATLKAAGIELEKAGPVVLKQTMSLNGLLQANQERLAQVTPRFPGLVREVHKRIGDTVEKNELLAKVESNQSLTTYELRAPFAGVIIDRSVALGEYVSEQKPAFTVADLSTVWADFSIHRRDLKRVRVGDTVLVDPEDGDGLIEAKVSYLSPVGASDTQSGLARAVVPNLGLRLRPGLFVSGRLVLTEKPASVAIHLSALQTMDNRTVVFVRDGGAFKTREIELGQRDQERVEVLSGLEQGAVYAARNSFVIKAELAKGSAAHEH
;
A
#
# COMPACT_ATOMS: atom_id res chain seq x y z
N MET A 1 -58.96 40.57 -23.04
CA MET A 1 -57.89 41.11 -23.93
C MET A 1 -56.60 40.39 -23.69
N LYS A 2 -56.11 39.78 -24.76
CA LYS A 2 -54.90 38.98 -24.92
C LYS A 2 -53.65 39.78 -24.63
N THR A 3 -52.61 39.22 -24.01
CA THR A 3 -51.23 39.32 -24.53
C THR A 3 -50.41 38.17 -23.92
N ALA A 4 -50.06 37.23 -24.79
CA ALA A 4 -49.02 36.24 -24.60
C ALA A 4 -47.62 36.93 -24.70
N ARG A 5 -46.66 36.50 -23.90
CA ARG A 5 -45.25 36.75 -24.13
C ARG A 5 -44.50 35.43 -24.23
N LEU A 6 -44.04 35.15 -25.45
CA LEU A 6 -43.06 34.18 -25.85
C LEU A 6 -41.71 34.45 -25.12
N GLY A 7 -41.15 33.48 -24.47
CA GLY A 7 -39.79 33.51 -23.94
C GLY A 7 -38.91 32.58 -24.77
N THR A 8 -37.88 33.13 -25.31
CA THR A 8 -36.92 32.63 -26.28
C THR A 8 -36.08 31.45 -25.72
N MET A 9 -36.07 30.34 -26.44
CA MET A 9 -35.12 29.25 -26.29
C MET A 9 -33.77 29.68 -26.89
N ALA A 10 -32.73 29.69 -26.10
CA ALA A 10 -31.35 29.78 -26.57
C ALA A 10 -30.79 28.38 -26.83
N ALA A 11 -30.66 28.05 -28.11
CA ALA A 11 -29.96 26.85 -28.55
C ALA A 11 -28.44 27.09 -28.50
N VAL A 12 -27.73 26.30 -27.71
CA VAL A 12 -26.26 26.25 -27.72
C VAL A 12 -25.85 25.26 -28.80
N VAL A 13 -25.27 25.77 -29.88
CA VAL A 13 -24.64 24.96 -30.93
C VAL A 13 -23.23 24.62 -30.47
N VAL A 14 -22.97 23.33 -30.21
CA VAL A 14 -21.61 22.80 -29.99
C VAL A 14 -21.03 22.43 -31.36
N ALA A 15 -20.03 23.19 -31.80
CA ALA A 15 -19.27 22.89 -33.01
C ALA A 15 -18.27 21.78 -32.75
N LEU A 16 -18.45 20.63 -33.41
CA LEU A 16 -17.50 19.54 -33.52
C LEU A 16 -16.38 19.94 -34.51
N LEU A 17 -15.18 20.14 -33.98
CA LEU A 17 -13.96 20.21 -34.78
C LEU A 17 -13.46 18.75 -35.01
N ILE A 18 -13.66 18.28 -36.24
CA ILE A 18 -13.07 17.02 -36.74
C ILE A 18 -11.65 17.37 -37.21
N GLY A 19 -10.64 17.02 -36.43
CA GLY A 19 -9.25 17.03 -36.84
C GLY A 19 -8.91 15.74 -37.58
N GLY A 20 -8.63 15.88 -38.89
CA GLY A 20 -8.22 14.77 -39.75
C GLY A 20 -6.83 14.27 -39.40
N TYR A 21 -6.72 12.98 -39.11
CA TYR A 21 -5.45 12.26 -39.07
C TYR A 21 -5.15 11.69 -40.44
N SER A 22 -4.10 12.20 -41.04
CA SER A 22 -3.49 11.75 -42.30
C SER A 22 -2.90 10.34 -42.10
N LEU A 23 -3.36 9.37 -42.89
CA LEU A 23 -2.82 8.03 -43.01
C LEU A 23 -1.50 8.09 -43.79
N LEU A 24 -0.40 7.70 -43.16
CA LEU A 24 0.86 7.34 -43.82
C LEU A 24 0.91 5.83 -43.98
N PRO A 25 1.35 5.30 -45.14
CA PRO A 25 1.47 3.85 -45.36
C PRO A 25 2.70 3.27 -44.67
N PRO A 26 2.72 1.96 -44.32
CA PRO A 26 3.87 1.34 -43.69
C PRO A 26 5.01 1.11 -44.70
N SER A 27 6.22 1.54 -44.32
CA SER A 27 7.44 1.25 -45.03
C SER A 27 7.82 -0.24 -44.89
N SER A 28 8.02 -0.90 -46.01
CA SER A 28 8.48 -2.27 -46.20
C SER A 28 9.87 -2.48 -45.54
N GLY A 29 9.97 -3.56 -44.75
CA GLY A 29 11.22 -4.02 -44.17
C GLY A 29 12.22 -4.52 -45.17
N SER A 30 13.47 -4.17 -45.00
CA SER A 30 14.61 -4.76 -45.66
C SER A 30 15.25 -5.79 -44.72
N ALA A 31 15.37 -7.03 -45.24
CA ALA A 31 16.09 -8.12 -44.58
C ALA A 31 17.62 -7.91 -44.67
N PRO A 32 18.42 -8.44 -43.74
CA PRO A 32 19.87 -8.37 -43.82
C PRO A 32 20.42 -9.44 -44.78
N PRO A 33 21.56 -9.16 -45.48
CA PRO A 33 22.11 -10.08 -46.47
C PRO A 33 22.84 -11.27 -45.82
N LYS A 34 22.64 -12.44 -46.43
CA LYS A 34 23.41 -13.66 -46.22
C LYS A 34 24.79 -13.46 -46.86
N HIS A 35 25.86 -13.64 -46.10
CA HIS A 35 27.19 -13.84 -46.66
C HIS A 35 27.42 -15.34 -46.86
N ALA A 36 27.67 -15.67 -48.11
CA ALA A 36 28.11 -16.99 -48.63
C ALA A 36 29.60 -17.22 -48.30
N GLY A 37 29.95 -18.48 -48.19
CA GLY A 37 31.21 -19.00 -47.76
C GLY A 37 32.44 -18.68 -48.63
N HIS A 38 33.58 -18.95 -48.07
CA HIS A 38 34.77 -19.24 -48.77
C HIS A 38 35.46 -20.46 -48.16
N ASP A 39 35.85 -21.35 -49.09
CA ASP A 39 36.48 -22.64 -48.91
C ASP A 39 37.96 -22.54 -48.56
N ASP A 40 38.42 -23.62 -47.97
CA ASP A 40 39.72 -24.30 -48.14
C ASP A 40 41.03 -23.54 -47.96
N HIS A 41 41.78 -23.95 -46.96
CA HIS A 41 43.21 -24.26 -47.13
C HIS A 41 43.67 -25.29 -46.09
N ASP A 42 43.88 -26.52 -46.59
CA ASP A 42 44.71 -27.55 -45.97
C ASP A 42 46.15 -27.04 -45.81
N HIS A 43 46.77 -27.28 -44.67
CA HIS A 43 48.19 -27.52 -44.55
C HIS A 43 48.51 -28.47 -43.41
N HIS A 44 49.00 -29.62 -43.85
CA HIS A 44 49.71 -30.64 -43.10
C HIS A 44 50.97 -30.07 -42.43
N GLY A 45 51.27 -30.56 -41.25
CA GLY A 45 52.53 -30.34 -40.54
C GLY A 45 52.66 -31.31 -39.38
N ASP A 46 53.06 -32.54 -39.69
CA ASP A 46 53.53 -33.52 -38.72
C ASP A 46 54.80 -33.00 -38.05
N HIS A 47 54.85 -32.97 -36.73
CA HIS A 47 56.07 -33.11 -35.99
C HIS A 47 55.86 -33.94 -34.74
N ASP A 48 56.28 -35.20 -34.85
CA ASP A 48 56.60 -36.06 -33.74
C ASP A 48 57.78 -35.47 -32.94
N HIS A 49 57.62 -35.29 -31.62
CA HIS A 49 58.69 -35.39 -30.69
C HIS A 49 58.25 -36.12 -29.40
N LYS A 50 58.79 -37.33 -29.27
CA LYS A 50 58.85 -38.13 -28.07
C LYS A 50 59.83 -37.48 -27.05
N ASN A 51 59.56 -37.85 -25.80
CA ASN A 51 60.44 -37.94 -24.59
C ASN A 51 60.22 -36.74 -23.65
N ASP A 52 60.24 -36.87 -22.36
CA ASP A 52 60.69 -37.93 -21.44
C ASP A 52 60.18 -37.60 -20.05
N HIS A 53 60.28 -38.58 -19.17
CA HIS A 53 59.80 -38.60 -17.81
C HIS A 53 60.39 -37.60 -16.86
N GLY A 54 59.50 -36.91 -16.06
CA GLY A 54 59.84 -36.24 -14.79
C GLY A 54 58.71 -36.44 -13.77
N PRO A 55 59.00 -36.63 -12.49
CA PRO A 55 57.98 -37.04 -11.50
C PRO A 55 56.99 -35.88 -11.22
N LYS A 56 55.74 -36.27 -11.11
CA LYS A 56 54.64 -35.40 -10.73
C LYS A 56 54.76 -35.00 -9.27
N ASP A 57 55.18 -33.76 -9.02
CA ASP A 57 54.85 -33.10 -7.76
C ASP A 57 53.37 -32.78 -7.76
N ALA A 58 52.68 -33.47 -6.83
CA ALA A 58 51.30 -33.18 -6.55
C ALA A 58 51.20 -31.82 -5.88
N HIS A 59 50.91 -30.80 -6.67
CA HIS A 59 50.41 -29.56 -6.12
C HIS A 59 48.97 -29.83 -5.70
N ASP A 60 48.79 -30.09 -4.40
CA ASP A 60 47.52 -29.89 -3.72
C ASP A 60 47.16 -28.41 -3.87
N ASP A 61 46.37 -28.06 -4.89
CA ASP A 61 45.64 -26.82 -4.95
C ASP A 61 44.57 -26.86 -3.85
N HIS A 62 44.98 -26.64 -2.61
CA HIS A 62 44.10 -26.20 -1.58
C HIS A 62 43.67 -24.77 -2.00
N ASP A 63 42.56 -24.70 -2.74
CA ASP A 63 41.76 -23.49 -2.86
C ASP A 63 41.32 -23.07 -1.44
N ASP A 64 42.24 -22.34 -0.80
CA ASP A 64 42.03 -21.68 0.50
C ASP A 64 41.04 -20.54 0.27
N HIS A 65 39.75 -20.89 0.09
CA HIS A 65 38.64 -19.96 0.14
C HIS A 65 38.53 -19.39 1.56
N ARG A 66 39.56 -18.63 1.98
CA ARG A 66 39.47 -17.81 3.18
C ARG A 66 38.30 -16.86 2.96
N ALA A 67 37.16 -17.22 3.54
CA ALA A 67 35.98 -16.36 3.57
C ALA A 67 36.42 -14.99 4.08
N LYS A 68 36.46 -14.00 3.18
CA LYS A 68 36.82 -12.62 3.53
C LYS A 68 35.91 -12.17 4.67
N ALA A 69 36.53 -11.84 5.81
CA ALA A 69 35.80 -11.43 7.02
C ALA A 69 36.13 -9.95 7.32
N ALA A 70 35.10 -9.14 7.51
CA ALA A 70 35.25 -7.77 7.97
C ALA A 70 35.16 -7.72 9.50
N VAL A 71 36.24 -7.31 10.16
CA VAL A 71 36.23 -7.10 11.62
C VAL A 71 35.78 -5.69 11.91
N MET A 72 34.68 -5.55 12.66
CA MET A 72 34.13 -4.25 13.03
C MET A 72 33.75 -4.25 14.51
N SER A 73 34.22 -3.22 15.24
CA SER A 73 33.86 -3.04 16.65
C SER A 73 32.40 -2.56 16.79
N ASP A 74 31.79 -2.82 17.96
CA ASP A 74 30.42 -2.33 18.24
C ASP A 74 30.31 -0.81 18.16
N ALA A 75 31.37 -0.07 18.47
CA ALA A 75 31.41 1.39 18.30
C ALA A 75 31.33 1.77 16.82
N THR A 76 32.06 1.05 15.95
CA THR A 76 32.05 1.27 14.50
C THR A 76 30.68 0.93 13.91
N LEU A 77 30.06 -0.18 14.34
CA LEU A 77 28.71 -0.57 13.90
C LEU A 77 27.69 0.53 14.22
N LYS A 78 27.73 1.03 15.45
CA LYS A 78 26.83 2.10 15.88
C LYS A 78 27.07 3.41 15.12
N ALA A 79 28.31 3.78 14.89
CA ALA A 79 28.67 4.98 14.14
C ALA A 79 28.25 4.90 12.66
N ALA A 80 28.31 3.69 12.07
CA ALA A 80 27.85 3.42 10.71
C ALA A 80 26.34 3.19 10.60
N GLY A 81 25.60 3.18 11.72
CA GLY A 81 24.17 2.91 11.76
C GLY A 81 23.80 1.50 11.32
N ILE A 82 24.71 0.53 11.48
CA ILE A 82 24.45 -0.88 11.13
C ILE A 82 23.56 -1.49 12.23
N GLU A 83 22.37 -1.92 11.84
CA GLU A 83 21.45 -2.62 12.74
C GLU A 83 21.63 -4.13 12.58
N LEU A 84 21.72 -4.83 13.71
CA LEU A 84 21.82 -6.28 13.76
C LEU A 84 20.48 -6.88 14.19
N GLU A 85 20.06 -7.93 13.47
CA GLU A 85 18.88 -8.72 13.84
C GLU A 85 19.22 -10.21 13.86
N LYS A 86 18.34 -11.01 14.48
CA LYS A 86 18.42 -12.46 14.43
C LYS A 86 17.49 -13.01 13.37
N ALA A 87 18.01 -13.86 12.49
CA ALA A 87 17.21 -14.61 11.55
C ALA A 87 16.28 -15.57 12.29
N GLY A 88 15.00 -15.60 11.94
CA GLY A 88 14.05 -16.42 12.68
C GLY A 88 12.73 -16.59 11.96
N PRO A 89 11.79 -17.32 12.63
CA PRO A 89 10.49 -17.57 12.04
C PRO A 89 9.65 -16.28 11.98
N VAL A 90 8.97 -16.11 10.85
CA VAL A 90 8.05 -14.98 10.64
C VAL A 90 6.90 -15.43 9.75
N VAL A 91 5.74 -14.76 9.87
CA VAL A 91 4.65 -14.93 8.91
C VAL A 91 4.79 -13.85 7.84
N LEU A 92 5.14 -14.26 6.63
CA LEU A 92 5.21 -13.36 5.48
C LEU A 92 3.80 -13.07 4.96
N LYS A 93 3.48 -11.79 4.79
CA LYS A 93 2.17 -11.33 4.34
C LYS A 93 2.26 -10.78 2.93
N GLN A 94 1.75 -11.51 1.94
CA GLN A 94 1.57 -10.93 0.62
C GLN A 94 0.40 -9.97 0.68
N THR A 95 0.66 -8.71 0.41
CA THR A 95 -0.34 -7.66 0.47
C THR A 95 -0.58 -7.01 -0.89
N MET A 96 -1.75 -6.44 -1.06
CA MET A 96 -2.13 -5.59 -2.18
C MET A 96 -2.42 -4.19 -1.65
N SER A 97 -1.75 -3.19 -2.20
CA SER A 97 -2.01 -1.79 -1.85
C SER A 97 -3.33 -1.32 -2.46
N LEU A 98 -4.10 -0.62 -1.66
CA LEU A 98 -5.40 -0.07 -2.00
C LEU A 98 -5.46 1.40 -1.61
N ASN A 99 -6.19 2.20 -2.41
CA ASN A 99 -6.57 3.56 -2.04
C ASN A 99 -8.03 3.56 -1.64
N GLY A 100 -8.34 4.26 -0.57
CA GLY A 100 -9.68 4.33 -0.01
C GLY A 100 -10.09 5.72 0.41
N LEU A 101 -11.37 5.85 0.68
CA LEU A 101 -12.01 7.07 1.21
C LEU A 101 -12.72 6.70 2.49
N LEU A 102 -12.48 7.48 3.55
CA LEU A 102 -13.22 7.35 4.80
C LEU A 102 -14.62 7.92 4.64
N GLN A 103 -15.62 7.19 5.12
CA GLN A 103 -17.00 7.62 5.16
C GLN A 103 -17.59 7.43 6.55
N ALA A 104 -18.56 8.26 6.90
CA ALA A 104 -19.34 8.01 8.11
C ALA A 104 -20.08 6.68 7.96
N ASN A 105 -20.08 5.88 9.03
CA ASN A 105 -20.85 4.66 9.08
C ASN A 105 -22.34 4.98 9.00
N GLN A 106 -22.95 4.73 7.83
CA GLN A 106 -24.35 5.09 7.59
C GLN A 106 -25.34 4.28 8.44
N GLU A 107 -24.93 3.12 8.97
CA GLU A 107 -25.73 2.35 9.92
C GLU A 107 -25.80 3.01 11.31
N ARG A 108 -24.87 3.97 11.55
CA ARG A 108 -24.74 4.76 12.79
C ARG A 108 -24.93 6.25 12.54
N LEU A 109 -25.67 6.59 11.50
CA LEU A 109 -25.99 7.96 11.12
C LEU A 109 -27.50 8.13 11.12
N ALA A 110 -27.99 9.20 11.72
CA ALA A 110 -29.41 9.53 11.70
C ALA A 110 -29.63 10.99 11.29
N GLN A 111 -30.58 11.16 10.39
CA GLN A 111 -31.13 12.44 10.02
C GLN A 111 -32.33 12.76 10.92
N VAL A 112 -32.24 13.82 11.70
CA VAL A 112 -33.31 14.30 12.56
C VAL A 112 -34.15 15.29 11.77
N THR A 113 -35.28 14.83 11.29
CA THR A 113 -36.21 15.61 10.46
C THR A 113 -37.38 16.09 11.28
N PRO A 114 -37.83 17.35 11.13
CA PRO A 114 -39.07 17.84 11.76
C PRO A 114 -40.28 17.00 11.37
N ARG A 115 -41.13 16.68 12.32
CA ARG A 115 -42.39 15.90 12.05
C ARG A 115 -43.49 16.71 11.44
N PHE A 116 -43.52 18.04 11.73
CA PHE A 116 -44.50 18.97 11.23
C PHE A 116 -43.83 20.25 10.78
N PRO A 117 -44.32 20.91 9.75
CA PRO A 117 -43.80 22.20 9.33
C PRO A 117 -44.03 23.25 10.42
N GLY A 118 -43.04 24.13 10.59
CA GLY A 118 -43.12 25.12 11.66
C GLY A 118 -41.90 26.08 11.72
N LEU A 119 -41.92 26.93 12.72
CA LEU A 119 -40.89 27.93 12.98
C LEU A 119 -39.95 27.47 14.08
N VAL A 120 -38.65 27.54 13.85
CA VAL A 120 -37.63 27.19 14.86
C VAL A 120 -37.60 28.28 15.93
N ARG A 121 -37.94 27.93 17.17
CA ARG A 121 -37.97 28.83 18.32
C ARG A 121 -36.71 28.81 19.15
N GLU A 122 -36.05 27.67 19.21
CA GLU A 122 -34.81 27.48 19.97
C GLU A 122 -33.88 26.50 19.25
N VAL A 123 -32.56 26.77 19.28
CA VAL A 123 -31.51 25.88 18.78
C VAL A 123 -30.47 25.73 19.88
N HIS A 124 -30.28 24.49 20.37
CA HIS A 124 -29.39 24.20 21.53
C HIS A 124 -28.07 23.63 21.14
N LYS A 125 -27.91 23.09 19.93
CA LYS A 125 -26.73 22.37 19.47
C LYS A 125 -26.16 22.93 18.17
N ARG A 126 -24.83 22.79 18.04
CA ARG A 126 -24.04 23.25 16.89
C ARG A 126 -23.35 22.06 16.21
N ILE A 127 -22.86 22.28 15.00
CA ILE A 127 -21.97 21.30 14.33
C ILE A 127 -20.73 21.09 15.19
N GLY A 128 -20.37 19.84 15.43
CA GLY A 128 -19.24 19.42 16.28
C GLY A 128 -19.63 19.13 17.74
N ASP A 129 -20.84 19.51 18.17
CA ASP A 129 -21.27 19.21 19.55
C ASP A 129 -21.54 17.71 19.72
N THR A 130 -21.08 17.16 20.84
CA THR A 130 -21.46 15.81 21.28
C THR A 130 -22.85 15.84 21.88
N VAL A 131 -23.64 14.82 21.62
CA VAL A 131 -24.99 14.66 22.12
C VAL A 131 -25.19 13.27 22.71
N GLU A 132 -26.03 13.20 23.75
CA GLU A 132 -26.50 11.93 24.31
C GLU A 132 -27.83 11.52 23.67
N LYS A 133 -28.21 10.27 23.87
CA LYS A 133 -29.53 9.78 23.42
C LYS A 133 -30.64 10.58 24.11
N ASN A 134 -31.63 11.01 23.32
CA ASN A 134 -32.77 11.85 23.73
C ASN A 134 -32.40 13.28 24.15
N GLU A 135 -31.17 13.74 23.94
CA GLU A 135 -30.78 15.12 24.23
C GLU A 135 -31.52 16.10 23.29
N LEU A 136 -31.92 17.26 23.82
CA LEU A 136 -32.65 18.30 23.09
C LEU A 136 -31.74 19.02 22.10
N LEU A 137 -32.11 19.05 20.83
CA LEU A 137 -31.39 19.71 19.75
C LEU A 137 -32.00 21.07 19.38
N ALA A 138 -33.33 21.13 19.24
CA ALA A 138 -34.06 22.32 18.91
C ALA A 138 -35.53 22.21 19.30
N LYS A 139 -36.22 23.36 19.42
CA LYS A 139 -37.66 23.44 19.56
C LYS A 139 -38.30 24.11 18.34
N VAL A 140 -39.37 23.52 17.86
CA VAL A 140 -40.12 23.97 16.68
C VAL A 140 -41.56 24.18 17.07
N GLU A 141 -42.10 25.33 16.71
CA GLU A 141 -43.53 25.64 16.85
C GLU A 141 -44.24 25.26 15.55
N SER A 142 -45.17 24.31 15.65
CA SER A 142 -45.95 23.83 14.51
C SER A 142 -46.90 24.91 13.99
N ASN A 143 -46.93 25.12 12.69
CA ASN A 143 -47.87 26.05 12.04
C ASN A 143 -49.31 25.60 12.11
N GLN A 144 -49.56 24.28 12.27
CA GLN A 144 -50.92 23.73 12.25
C GLN A 144 -51.56 23.83 13.63
N SER A 145 -50.80 23.53 14.69
CA SER A 145 -51.34 23.44 16.05
C SER A 145 -50.89 24.57 16.96
N LEU A 146 -49.93 25.40 16.52
CA LEU A 146 -49.27 26.44 17.31
C LEU A 146 -48.62 25.93 18.61
N THR A 147 -48.46 24.62 18.70
CA THR A 147 -47.76 23.97 19.82
C THR A 147 -46.30 23.73 19.52
N THR A 148 -45.47 23.87 20.54
CA THR A 148 -44.02 23.60 20.39
C THR A 148 -43.76 22.13 20.60
N TYR A 149 -42.96 21.55 19.67
CA TYR A 149 -42.43 20.21 19.81
C TYR A 149 -40.90 20.21 19.74
N GLU A 150 -40.30 19.15 20.21
CA GLU A 150 -38.86 19.05 20.39
C GLU A 150 -38.24 18.12 19.35
N LEU A 151 -37.11 18.52 18.80
CA LEU A 151 -36.19 17.69 18.05
C LEU A 151 -35.14 17.14 18.98
N ARG A 152 -35.03 15.81 19.08
CA ARG A 152 -34.10 15.14 20.01
C ARG A 152 -33.18 14.18 19.27
N ALA A 153 -31.98 13.97 19.82
CA ALA A 153 -31.01 13.03 19.30
C ALA A 153 -31.51 11.58 19.46
N PRO A 154 -31.51 10.76 18.40
CA PRO A 154 -31.99 9.39 18.49
C PRO A 154 -31.02 8.45 19.22
N PHE A 155 -29.73 8.77 19.25
CA PHE A 155 -28.67 8.05 19.93
C PHE A 155 -27.51 9.02 20.30
N ALA A 156 -26.56 8.54 21.08
CA ALA A 156 -25.37 9.31 21.44
C ALA A 156 -24.41 9.42 20.26
N GLY A 157 -23.89 10.62 19.98
CA GLY A 157 -22.99 10.85 18.84
C GLY A 157 -22.55 12.30 18.74
N VAL A 158 -22.13 12.69 17.55
CA VAL A 158 -21.68 14.03 17.21
C VAL A 158 -22.60 14.61 16.13
N ILE A 159 -22.93 15.89 16.23
CA ILE A 159 -23.64 16.60 15.18
C ILE A 159 -22.67 16.91 14.04
N ILE A 160 -22.87 16.27 12.90
CA ILE A 160 -22.01 16.43 11.71
C ILE A 160 -22.59 17.43 10.71
N ASP A 161 -23.89 17.67 10.76
CA ASP A 161 -24.55 18.68 9.95
C ASP A 161 -25.73 19.31 10.68
N ARG A 162 -25.96 20.60 10.43
CA ARG A 162 -27.07 21.39 10.95
C ARG A 162 -27.59 22.30 9.85
N SER A 163 -28.81 22.04 9.41
CA SER A 163 -29.48 22.79 8.35
C SER A 163 -30.64 23.65 8.87
N VAL A 164 -30.56 24.14 10.13
CA VAL A 164 -31.59 24.98 10.73
C VAL A 164 -30.99 26.15 11.50
N ALA A 165 -31.69 27.30 11.50
CA ALA A 165 -31.35 28.48 12.26
C ALA A 165 -32.55 28.95 13.09
N LEU A 166 -32.27 29.75 14.11
CA LEU A 166 -33.31 30.39 14.92
C LEU A 166 -34.19 31.28 14.03
N GLY A 167 -35.51 31.14 14.14
CA GLY A 167 -36.49 31.88 13.32
C GLY A 167 -36.64 31.35 11.90
N GLU A 168 -35.95 30.27 11.51
CA GLU A 168 -36.11 29.63 10.22
C GLU A 168 -37.36 28.77 10.18
N TYR A 169 -38.03 28.75 9.00
CA TYR A 169 -39.12 27.85 8.73
C TYR A 169 -38.60 26.48 8.27
N VAL A 170 -39.05 25.42 8.95
CA VAL A 170 -38.61 24.04 8.65
C VAL A 170 -39.81 23.19 8.19
N SER A 171 -39.49 22.16 7.41
CA SER A 171 -40.47 21.22 6.86
C SER A 171 -40.00 19.77 7.00
N GLU A 172 -40.92 18.82 6.75
CA GLU A 172 -40.65 17.39 6.80
C GLU A 172 -39.71 16.90 5.71
N GLN A 173 -39.41 17.71 4.71
CA GLN A 173 -38.64 17.33 3.52
C GLN A 173 -37.11 17.48 3.72
N LYS A 174 -36.69 18.28 4.73
CA LYS A 174 -35.28 18.60 4.95
C LYS A 174 -34.88 18.24 6.37
N PRO A 175 -33.81 17.45 6.55
CA PRO A 175 -33.27 17.20 7.88
C PRO A 175 -32.82 18.50 8.56
N ALA A 176 -33.14 18.64 9.84
CA ALA A 176 -32.70 19.73 10.66
C ALA A 176 -31.26 19.53 11.19
N PHE A 177 -30.97 18.29 11.58
CA PHE A 177 -29.67 17.87 12.06
C PHE A 177 -29.30 16.50 11.50
N THR A 178 -27.99 16.25 11.38
CA THR A 178 -27.44 14.90 11.16
C THR A 178 -26.57 14.56 12.36
N VAL A 179 -26.94 13.48 13.05
CA VAL A 179 -26.19 12.92 14.20
C VAL A 179 -25.49 11.65 13.72
N ALA A 180 -24.19 11.54 14.01
CA ALA A 180 -23.40 10.37 13.66
C ALA A 180 -22.65 9.83 14.89
N ASP A 181 -22.72 8.52 15.12
CA ASP A 181 -21.80 7.83 15.99
C ASP A 181 -20.52 7.53 15.21
N LEU A 182 -19.48 8.31 15.46
CA LEU A 182 -18.18 8.22 14.80
C LEU A 182 -17.20 7.24 15.48
N SER A 183 -17.66 6.39 16.41
CA SER A 183 -16.83 5.37 17.05
C SER A 183 -16.30 4.34 16.05
N THR A 184 -16.97 4.19 14.91
CA THR A 184 -16.52 3.45 13.75
C THR A 184 -16.74 4.27 12.49
N VAL A 185 -15.85 4.09 11.53
CA VAL A 185 -15.98 4.66 10.18
C VAL A 185 -15.91 3.55 9.13
N TRP A 186 -16.41 3.81 7.96
CA TRP A 186 -16.20 2.97 6.80
C TRP A 186 -14.97 3.44 6.04
N ALA A 187 -14.10 2.50 5.68
CA ALA A 187 -13.06 2.71 4.68
C ALA A 187 -13.49 2.00 3.39
N ASP A 188 -13.83 2.78 2.39
CA ASP A 188 -14.28 2.34 1.08
C ASP A 188 -13.10 2.32 0.12
N PHE A 189 -12.60 1.12 -0.18
CA PHE A 189 -11.45 0.90 -1.06
C PHE A 189 -11.87 0.62 -2.49
N SER A 190 -11.15 1.20 -3.42
CA SER A 190 -11.30 0.95 -4.85
C SER A 190 -10.43 -0.25 -5.26
N ILE A 191 -11.05 -1.33 -5.75
CA ILE A 191 -10.37 -2.54 -6.22
C ILE A 191 -10.43 -2.59 -7.73
N HIS A 192 -9.27 -2.59 -8.39
CA HIS A 192 -9.23 -2.72 -9.84
C HIS A 192 -9.85 -4.06 -10.30
N ARG A 193 -10.59 -4.06 -11.41
CA ARG A 193 -11.35 -5.22 -11.91
C ARG A 193 -10.56 -6.53 -12.01
N ARG A 194 -9.26 -6.46 -12.35
CA ARG A 194 -8.39 -7.63 -12.45
C ARG A 194 -8.12 -8.31 -11.11
N ASP A 195 -8.19 -7.53 -10.01
CA ASP A 195 -7.86 -7.97 -8.66
C ASP A 195 -9.11 -8.37 -7.83
N LEU A 196 -10.33 -8.06 -8.31
CA LEU A 196 -11.58 -8.36 -7.61
C LEU A 196 -11.73 -9.84 -7.24
N LYS A 197 -11.26 -10.75 -8.11
CA LYS A 197 -11.33 -12.20 -7.84
C LYS A 197 -10.47 -12.66 -6.66
N ARG A 198 -9.52 -11.82 -6.24
CA ARG A 198 -8.57 -12.10 -5.15
C ARG A 198 -9.05 -11.60 -3.80
N VAL A 199 -10.09 -10.77 -3.77
CA VAL A 199 -10.61 -10.11 -2.57
C VAL A 199 -11.89 -10.79 -2.12
N ARG A 200 -12.02 -11.03 -0.82
CA ARG A 200 -13.17 -11.67 -0.21
C ARG A 200 -13.63 -10.91 1.04
N VAL A 201 -14.89 -11.03 1.35
CA VAL A 201 -15.41 -10.60 2.65
C VAL A 201 -14.74 -11.43 3.74
N GLY A 202 -14.24 -10.74 4.78
CA GLY A 202 -13.48 -11.33 5.87
C GLY A 202 -11.97 -11.17 5.73
N ASP A 203 -11.45 -10.79 4.55
CA ASP A 203 -10.02 -10.54 4.36
C ASP A 203 -9.56 -9.40 5.28
N THR A 204 -8.35 -9.54 5.82
CA THR A 204 -7.74 -8.52 6.67
C THR A 204 -7.18 -7.39 5.81
N VAL A 205 -7.50 -6.17 6.17
CA VAL A 205 -6.92 -4.95 5.60
C VAL A 205 -6.23 -4.12 6.69
N LEU A 206 -5.00 -3.75 6.47
CA LEU A 206 -4.25 -2.84 7.32
C LEU A 206 -4.45 -1.42 6.76
N VAL A 207 -5.21 -0.61 7.48
CA VAL A 207 -5.56 0.76 7.08
C VAL A 207 -4.51 1.71 7.63
N ASP A 208 -3.94 2.53 6.75
CA ASP A 208 -2.98 3.57 7.08
C ASP A 208 -3.68 4.93 6.96
N PRO A 209 -3.96 5.61 8.09
CA PRO A 209 -4.55 6.95 8.07
C PRO A 209 -3.57 8.05 7.62
N GLU A 210 -2.28 7.71 7.44
CA GLU A 210 -1.20 8.65 7.08
C GLU A 210 -0.98 9.75 8.14
N ASP A 211 -1.37 9.49 9.39
CA ASP A 211 -1.22 10.40 10.53
C ASP A 211 0.03 10.13 11.39
N GLY A 212 0.79 9.08 11.06
CA GLY A 212 2.02 8.68 11.75
C GLY A 212 1.83 7.77 12.97
N ASP A 213 0.58 7.49 13.39
CA ASP A 213 0.27 6.68 14.58
C ASP A 213 0.11 5.16 14.25
N GLY A 214 0.51 4.75 13.05
CA GLY A 214 0.57 3.35 12.64
C GLY A 214 -0.71 2.82 11.99
N LEU A 215 -0.66 1.53 11.67
CA LEU A 215 -1.71 0.84 10.92
C LEU A 215 -2.85 0.39 11.83
N ILE A 216 -4.06 0.48 11.32
CA ILE A 216 -5.26 -0.02 11.98
C ILE A 216 -5.71 -1.29 11.28
N GLU A 217 -5.77 -2.41 11.99
CA GLU A 217 -6.31 -3.64 11.44
C GLU A 217 -7.83 -3.60 11.37
N ALA A 218 -8.37 -3.92 10.20
CA ALA A 218 -9.79 -4.04 9.95
C ALA A 218 -10.07 -5.24 9.05
N LYS A 219 -11.35 -5.57 8.85
CA LYS A 219 -11.77 -6.64 7.94
C LYS A 219 -12.69 -6.10 6.88
N VAL A 220 -12.53 -6.61 5.66
CA VAL A 220 -13.49 -6.35 4.58
C VAL A 220 -14.86 -6.91 5.00
N SER A 221 -15.83 -6.03 5.17
CA SER A 221 -17.19 -6.36 5.59
C SER A 221 -18.16 -6.50 4.42
N TYR A 222 -17.83 -5.84 3.30
CA TYR A 222 -18.70 -5.82 2.13
C TYR A 222 -17.90 -5.67 0.84
N LEU A 223 -18.35 -6.37 -0.20
CA LEU A 223 -17.89 -6.20 -1.58
C LEU A 223 -19.08 -5.82 -2.44
N SER A 224 -18.97 -4.72 -3.18
CA SER A 224 -20.05 -4.30 -4.05
C SER A 224 -20.24 -5.28 -5.22
N PRO A 225 -21.46 -5.77 -5.46
CA PRO A 225 -21.77 -6.55 -6.64
C PRO A 225 -21.82 -5.71 -7.93
N VAL A 226 -21.81 -4.38 -7.79
CA VAL A 226 -21.85 -3.42 -8.90
C VAL A 226 -20.52 -2.68 -8.95
N GLY A 227 -19.90 -2.66 -10.12
CA GLY A 227 -18.69 -1.88 -10.37
C GLY A 227 -18.98 -0.43 -10.71
N ALA A 228 -18.05 0.45 -10.40
CA ALA A 228 -18.05 1.84 -10.86
C ALA A 228 -17.62 1.87 -12.34
N SER A 229 -18.47 2.41 -13.20
CA SER A 229 -18.25 2.40 -14.66
C SER A 229 -17.15 3.36 -15.11
N ASP A 230 -16.97 4.45 -14.39
CA ASP A 230 -15.98 5.51 -14.62
C ASP A 230 -14.55 5.05 -14.30
N THR A 231 -14.38 4.32 -13.20
CA THR A 231 -13.06 3.84 -12.73
C THR A 231 -12.78 2.38 -13.07
N GLN A 232 -13.74 1.63 -13.59
CA GLN A 232 -13.66 0.18 -13.84
C GLN A 232 -13.20 -0.59 -12.60
N SER A 233 -13.65 -0.17 -11.42
CA SER A 233 -13.31 -0.73 -10.13
C SER A 233 -14.52 -1.29 -9.40
N GLY A 234 -14.29 -2.24 -8.50
CA GLY A 234 -15.25 -2.66 -7.49
C GLY A 234 -14.95 -1.98 -6.17
N LEU A 235 -15.96 -1.86 -5.32
CA LEU A 235 -15.82 -1.28 -3.99
C LEU A 235 -15.70 -2.41 -2.97
N ALA A 236 -14.66 -2.32 -2.13
CA ALA A 236 -14.51 -3.12 -0.93
C ALA A 236 -14.60 -2.20 0.29
N ARG A 237 -15.50 -2.50 1.21
CA ARG A 237 -15.71 -1.73 2.44
C ARG A 237 -15.16 -2.47 3.65
N ALA A 238 -14.42 -1.77 4.48
CA ALA A 238 -14.03 -2.23 5.80
C ALA A 238 -14.65 -1.33 6.88
N VAL A 239 -15.08 -1.93 8.00
CA VAL A 239 -15.49 -1.19 9.19
C VAL A 239 -14.27 -1.01 10.07
N VAL A 240 -13.85 0.24 10.25
CA VAL A 240 -12.63 0.60 10.96
C VAL A 240 -12.98 1.20 12.31
N PRO A 241 -12.43 0.68 13.44
CA PRO A 241 -12.55 1.33 14.74
C PRO A 241 -11.91 2.72 14.72
N ASN A 242 -12.60 3.70 15.30
CA ASN A 242 -12.16 5.10 15.31
C ASN A 242 -11.93 5.59 16.75
N LEU A 243 -10.91 5.02 17.38
CA LEU A 243 -10.53 5.42 18.75
C LEU A 243 -10.03 6.86 18.76
N GLY A 244 -10.55 7.66 19.68
CA GLY A 244 -10.19 9.07 19.81
C GLY A 244 -10.63 9.96 18.64
N LEU A 245 -11.54 9.47 17.76
CA LEU A 245 -12.08 10.21 16.61
C LEU A 245 -11.00 10.70 15.63
N ARG A 246 -9.91 9.94 15.49
CA ARG A 246 -8.78 10.24 14.59
C ARG A 246 -9.18 10.20 13.11
N LEU A 247 -10.00 9.21 12.76
CA LEU A 247 -10.43 9.00 11.40
C LEU A 247 -11.59 9.94 11.08
N ARG A 248 -11.35 10.84 10.14
CA ARG A 248 -12.37 11.82 9.72
C ARG A 248 -13.00 11.41 8.40
N PRO A 249 -14.31 11.16 8.35
CA PRO A 249 -15.01 10.95 7.09
C PRO A 249 -14.72 12.07 6.08
N GLY A 250 -14.50 11.69 4.82
CA GLY A 250 -14.12 12.59 3.74
C GLY A 250 -12.63 12.63 3.43
N LEU A 251 -11.76 12.04 4.28
CA LEU A 251 -10.32 11.95 4.02
C LEU A 251 -9.96 10.65 3.29
N PHE A 252 -8.91 10.72 2.47
CA PHE A 252 -8.32 9.54 1.86
C PHE A 252 -7.49 8.75 2.86
N VAL A 253 -7.38 7.45 2.62
CA VAL A 253 -6.54 6.52 3.38
C VAL A 253 -5.90 5.53 2.43
N SER A 254 -4.74 5.02 2.82
CA SER A 254 -4.12 3.88 2.17
C SER A 254 -4.51 2.59 2.89
N GLY A 255 -4.63 1.49 2.15
CA GLY A 255 -4.91 0.17 2.69
C GLY A 255 -3.93 -0.87 2.16
N ARG A 256 -3.56 -1.83 3.00
CA ARG A 256 -2.82 -3.03 2.58
C ARG A 256 -3.68 -4.25 2.87
N LEU A 257 -4.32 -4.77 1.81
CA LEU A 257 -5.14 -5.98 1.90
C LEU A 257 -4.22 -7.21 1.95
N VAL A 258 -4.38 -8.02 2.98
CA VAL A 258 -3.63 -9.28 3.13
C VAL A 258 -4.26 -10.34 2.25
N LEU A 259 -3.52 -10.79 1.24
CA LEU A 259 -3.98 -11.80 0.28
C LEU A 259 -3.65 -13.22 0.73
N THR A 260 -2.43 -13.40 1.25
CA THR A 260 -1.96 -14.67 1.77
C THR A 260 -0.99 -14.44 2.92
N GLU A 261 -1.04 -15.33 3.88
CA GLU A 261 -0.09 -15.42 4.96
C GLU A 261 0.63 -16.77 4.87
N LYS A 262 1.97 -16.73 4.87
CA LYS A 262 2.78 -17.94 4.81
C LYS A 262 3.85 -17.92 5.91
N PRO A 263 3.90 -18.94 6.75
CA PRO A 263 4.98 -19.07 7.72
C PRO A 263 6.30 -19.38 6.99
N ALA A 264 7.35 -18.64 7.33
CA ALA A 264 8.73 -18.90 6.94
C ALA A 264 9.52 -19.28 8.20
N SER A 265 10.29 -20.35 8.14
CA SER A 265 11.10 -20.81 9.27
C SER A 265 12.29 -19.88 9.54
N VAL A 266 12.88 -19.36 8.48
CA VAL A 266 13.97 -18.38 8.53
C VAL A 266 13.62 -17.23 7.57
N ALA A 267 13.55 -16.02 8.10
CA ALA A 267 13.37 -14.84 7.28
C ALA A 267 14.31 -13.72 7.76
N ILE A 268 14.68 -12.86 6.83
CA ILE A 268 15.55 -11.71 7.04
C ILE A 268 14.94 -10.45 6.42
N HIS A 269 15.44 -9.30 6.82
CA HIS A 269 15.03 -8.01 6.27
C HIS A 269 15.53 -7.86 4.81
N LEU A 270 14.71 -7.33 3.91
CA LEU A 270 15.11 -7.10 2.52
C LEU A 270 16.34 -6.19 2.39
N SER A 271 16.50 -5.21 3.30
CA SER A 271 17.65 -4.32 3.33
C SER A 271 18.99 -5.00 3.70
N ALA A 272 18.93 -6.23 4.21
CA ALA A 272 20.12 -7.02 4.49
C ALA A 272 20.76 -7.63 3.23
N LEU A 273 19.97 -7.76 2.16
CA LEU A 273 20.41 -8.41 0.93
C LEU A 273 21.49 -7.59 0.22
N GLN A 274 22.58 -8.25 -0.12
CA GLN A 274 23.65 -7.69 -0.93
C GLN A 274 23.96 -8.60 -2.11
N THR A 275 24.53 -8.04 -3.16
CA THR A 275 25.04 -8.83 -4.29
C THR A 275 26.55 -8.74 -4.33
N MET A 276 27.24 -9.88 -4.31
CA MET A 276 28.69 -10.01 -4.49
C MET A 276 28.95 -11.13 -5.50
N ASP A 277 29.85 -10.87 -6.44
CA ASP A 277 30.23 -11.84 -7.48
C ASP A 277 29.03 -12.50 -8.18
N ASN A 278 28.01 -11.68 -8.48
CA ASN A 278 26.73 -12.09 -9.07
C ASN A 278 25.91 -13.08 -8.23
N ARG A 279 26.16 -13.16 -6.91
CA ARG A 279 25.44 -14.01 -5.94
C ARG A 279 24.72 -13.16 -4.91
N THR A 280 23.60 -13.65 -4.44
CA THR A 280 22.86 -13.00 -3.33
C THR A 280 23.46 -13.44 -2.01
N VAL A 281 23.89 -12.48 -1.21
CA VAL A 281 24.58 -12.73 0.04
C VAL A 281 24.02 -11.91 1.20
N VAL A 282 24.27 -12.37 2.41
CA VAL A 282 24.02 -11.65 3.66
C VAL A 282 25.29 -11.68 4.53
N PHE A 283 25.50 -10.65 5.33
CA PHE A 283 26.63 -10.59 6.26
C PHE A 283 26.17 -11.07 7.63
N VAL A 284 26.71 -12.23 8.03
CA VAL A 284 26.44 -12.87 9.32
C VAL A 284 27.56 -12.52 10.29
N ARG A 285 27.18 -12.11 11.48
CA ARG A 285 28.12 -11.84 12.57
C ARG A 285 28.58 -13.14 13.22
N ASP A 286 29.89 -13.36 13.23
CA ASP A 286 30.55 -14.47 13.93
C ASP A 286 31.65 -13.88 14.82
N GLY A 287 31.39 -13.86 16.13
CA GLY A 287 32.24 -13.15 17.08
C GLY A 287 32.30 -11.64 16.81
N GLY A 288 33.47 -11.09 16.55
CA GLY A 288 33.70 -9.69 16.20
C GLY A 288 33.78 -9.40 14.70
N ALA A 289 33.58 -10.40 13.85
CA ALA A 289 33.73 -10.31 12.42
C ALA A 289 32.42 -10.60 11.68
N PHE A 290 32.29 -10.09 10.47
CA PHE A 290 31.23 -10.41 9.54
C PHE A 290 31.75 -11.35 8.45
N LYS A 291 31.05 -12.45 8.28
CA LYS A 291 31.29 -13.42 7.20
C LYS A 291 30.19 -13.29 6.15
N THR A 292 30.60 -13.33 4.88
CA THR A 292 29.68 -13.41 3.75
C THR A 292 29.04 -14.80 3.70
N ARG A 293 27.71 -14.86 3.63
CA ARG A 293 26.96 -16.10 3.43
C ARG A 293 26.11 -15.98 2.19
N GLU A 294 26.31 -16.85 1.22
CA GLU A 294 25.43 -17.02 0.09
C GLU A 294 24.12 -17.65 0.56
N ILE A 295 23.00 -17.13 0.07
CA ILE A 295 21.66 -17.56 0.47
C ILE A 295 20.75 -17.78 -0.73
N GLU A 296 19.85 -18.74 -0.61
CA GLU A 296 18.74 -18.93 -1.54
C GLU A 296 17.48 -18.32 -0.97
N LEU A 297 16.78 -17.52 -1.79
CA LEU A 297 15.60 -16.80 -1.39
C LEU A 297 14.33 -17.55 -1.76
N GLY A 298 13.36 -17.54 -0.85
CA GLY A 298 12.02 -18.02 -1.05
C GLY A 298 11.04 -16.87 -1.32
N GLN A 299 9.91 -16.91 -0.64
CA GLN A 299 8.88 -15.90 -0.74
C GLN A 299 9.26 -14.64 0.03
N ARG A 300 8.68 -13.53 -0.40
CA ARG A 300 8.92 -12.23 0.25
C ARG A 300 7.63 -11.45 0.44
N ASP A 301 7.63 -10.59 1.42
CA ASP A 301 6.66 -9.50 1.57
C ASP A 301 7.32 -8.14 1.30
N GLN A 302 6.77 -7.07 1.85
CA GLN A 302 7.30 -5.71 1.64
C GLN A 302 8.56 -5.40 2.46
N GLU A 303 8.83 -6.16 3.54
CA GLU A 303 9.90 -5.89 4.48
C GLU A 303 10.88 -7.05 4.60
N ARG A 304 10.40 -8.29 4.46
CA ARG A 304 11.16 -9.50 4.75
C ARG A 304 11.13 -10.50 3.60
N VAL A 305 12.12 -11.37 3.59
CA VAL A 305 12.25 -12.46 2.62
C VAL A 305 12.62 -13.75 3.35
N GLU A 306 12.00 -14.83 2.93
CA GLU A 306 12.33 -16.18 3.36
C GLU A 306 13.70 -16.59 2.83
N VAL A 307 14.46 -17.25 3.69
CA VAL A 307 15.74 -17.88 3.32
C VAL A 307 15.52 -19.40 3.33
N LEU A 308 15.67 -20.02 2.16
CA LEU A 308 15.49 -21.45 1.96
C LEU A 308 16.74 -22.23 2.36
N SER A 309 17.92 -21.66 2.08
CA SER A 309 19.21 -22.26 2.41
C SER A 309 20.29 -21.19 2.63
N GLY A 310 21.41 -21.57 3.27
CA GLY A 310 22.57 -20.71 3.51
C GLY A 310 22.56 -19.92 4.83
N LEU A 311 21.45 -19.87 5.58
CA LEU A 311 21.37 -19.18 6.87
C LEU A 311 20.55 -19.99 7.87
N GLU A 312 21.11 -20.17 9.07
CA GLU A 312 20.47 -20.88 10.16
C GLU A 312 19.57 -19.96 11.00
N GLN A 313 18.54 -20.55 11.59
CA GLN A 313 17.70 -19.87 12.56
C GLN A 313 18.54 -19.42 13.77
N GLY A 314 18.37 -18.17 14.19
CA GLY A 314 19.12 -17.57 15.30
C GLY A 314 20.43 -16.91 14.88
N ALA A 315 20.88 -17.05 13.64
CA ALA A 315 22.05 -16.35 13.13
C ALA A 315 21.86 -14.82 13.21
N VAL A 316 22.86 -14.14 13.74
CA VAL A 316 22.86 -12.67 13.83
C VAL A 316 23.39 -12.11 12.53
N TYR A 317 22.63 -11.25 11.88
CA TYR A 317 22.98 -10.67 10.58
C TYR A 317 22.84 -9.15 10.57
N ALA A 318 23.51 -8.48 9.64
CA ALA A 318 23.36 -7.05 9.41
C ALA A 318 22.07 -6.78 8.65
N ALA A 319 21.04 -6.32 9.37
CA ALA A 319 19.69 -6.10 8.84
C ALA A 319 19.59 -4.79 8.05
N ARG A 320 20.25 -3.73 8.51
CA ARG A 320 20.26 -2.42 7.85
C ARG A 320 21.69 -1.89 7.68
N ASN A 321 21.87 -1.04 6.67
CA ASN A 321 23.17 -0.44 6.30
C ASN A 321 24.29 -1.49 6.05
N SER A 322 23.92 -2.70 5.64
CA SER A 322 24.83 -3.80 5.34
C SER A 322 25.83 -3.47 4.23
N PHE A 323 25.55 -2.49 3.37
CA PHE A 323 26.44 -2.03 2.31
C PHE A 323 27.79 -1.47 2.86
N VAL A 324 27.83 -0.96 4.10
CA VAL A 324 29.06 -0.50 4.74
C VAL A 324 30.02 -1.66 4.95
N ILE A 325 29.49 -2.83 5.35
CA ILE A 325 30.30 -4.05 5.51
C ILE A 325 30.84 -4.51 4.15
N LYS A 326 30.01 -4.43 3.10
CA LYS A 326 30.44 -4.74 1.73
C LYS A 326 31.61 -3.84 1.29
N ALA A 327 31.53 -2.55 1.57
CA ALA A 327 32.59 -1.59 1.24
C ALA A 327 33.89 -1.90 2.00
N GLU A 328 33.80 -2.31 3.24
CA GLU A 328 34.99 -2.67 4.05
C GLU A 328 35.66 -3.96 3.54
N LEU A 329 34.88 -4.96 3.17
CA LEU A 329 35.38 -6.18 2.54
C LEU A 329 36.08 -5.91 1.21
N ALA A 330 35.54 -4.97 0.41
CA ALA A 330 36.14 -4.59 -0.86
C ALA A 330 37.50 -3.87 -0.67
N LYS A 331 37.65 -3.02 0.35
CA LYS A 331 38.92 -2.38 0.69
C LYS A 331 39.98 -3.40 1.08
N GLY A 332 39.60 -4.40 1.90
CA GLY A 332 40.52 -5.47 2.29
C GLY A 332 41.06 -6.29 1.12
N SER A 333 40.27 -6.47 0.05
CA SER A 333 40.74 -7.17 -1.16
C SER A 333 41.73 -6.35 -2.01
N ALA A 334 41.49 -5.04 -2.12
CA ALA A 334 42.37 -4.15 -2.91
C ALA A 334 43.76 -3.94 -2.23
N ALA A 335 43.81 -4.09 -0.90
CA ALA A 335 45.10 -3.96 -0.16
C ALA A 335 46.00 -5.19 -0.27
N HIS A 336 45.56 -6.31 -0.81
CA HIS A 336 46.33 -7.55 -1.00
C HIS A 336 46.87 -7.74 -2.44
N GLU A 337 46.52 -6.84 -3.36
CA GLU A 337 46.98 -6.88 -4.77
C GLU A 337 48.21 -5.97 -5.04
N HIS A 338 48.91 -5.46 -4.00
CA HIS A 338 50.13 -4.64 -4.13
C HIS A 338 51.33 -5.31 -3.48
#